data_1c002f544109c6db22e0cf20569144d0
#
_entry.id   1c002f544109c6db22e0cf20569144d0
#
_cell.length_a   1.000
_cell.length_b   1.000
_cell.length_c   1.000
_cell.angle_alpha   90.00
_cell.angle_beta   90.00
_cell.angle_gamma   90.00
#
_symmetry.space_group_name_H-M   'P 1'
#
loop_
_entity.id
_entity.type
_entity.pdbx_description
1 polymer ?
#
loop_
_entity_poly.entity_id
_entity_poly.type
_entity_poly.pdbx_seq_one_letter_code
_entity_poly.pdbx_strand_id
1 'polypeptide(L)'
;MSENDLPPIKNYPAWLWRIFRKIFVVTVFGIGSLIIGAIVFPVLRIFNRDKLSFKRAGHKFISLSLEFFIHLMSWVRISTFKINDLKAMRDLRGCVIVANHPSLLDVVYLFAFVRDANCIVKAGLKKSLVSLIVRAIYISNNVDFEIMQKDCVQALHNGGNLIIFPEGTRTPRHGTNQYKKGAARIALAAGANVQPLHIGGNDKYGLGKGESLLCVNHTERYKYEFTVLPQIPPSNYAGLNESIAAKRLTDDMRTIIESVN
;
A
#
# COMPACT_ATOMS: atom_id res chain seq x y z
N MET A 1 -12.60 -26.06 5.32
CA MET A 1 -11.17 -26.19 4.97
C MET A 1 -10.41 -25.56 6.12
N SER A 2 -9.39 -26.26 6.65
CA SER A 2 -8.63 -25.81 7.82
C SER A 2 -7.80 -24.56 7.48
N GLU A 3 -7.57 -23.69 8.46
CA GLU A 3 -6.75 -22.47 8.32
C GLU A 3 -5.32 -22.71 7.80
N ASN A 4 -4.88 -23.96 7.68
CA ASN A 4 -3.54 -24.36 7.29
C ASN A 4 -3.54 -25.17 5.99
N ASP A 5 -3.59 -24.48 4.86
CA ASP A 5 -3.44 -25.14 3.53
C ASP A 5 -1.98 -25.45 3.18
N LEU A 6 -1.04 -25.17 4.06
CA LEU A 6 0.36 -25.55 3.85
C LEU A 6 0.59 -27.00 4.29
N PRO A 7 1.41 -27.74 3.56
CA PRO A 7 1.77 -29.11 3.95
C PRO A 7 2.48 -29.13 5.31
N PRO A 8 2.51 -30.28 6.01
CA PRO A 8 3.20 -30.40 7.28
C PRO A 8 4.69 -30.01 7.20
N ILE A 9 5.21 -29.40 8.26
CA ILE A 9 6.61 -28.99 8.32
C ILE A 9 7.47 -30.25 8.36
N LYS A 10 8.22 -30.52 7.28
CA LYS A 10 9.14 -31.67 7.19
C LYS A 10 10.57 -31.32 7.60
N ASN A 11 10.97 -30.05 7.53
CA ASN A 11 12.33 -29.58 7.83
C ASN A 11 12.28 -28.42 8.84
N TYR A 12 12.32 -28.77 10.13
CA TYR A 12 12.28 -27.80 11.23
C TYR A 12 13.45 -26.79 11.23
N PRO A 13 14.71 -27.18 10.96
CA PRO A 13 15.81 -26.22 10.84
C PRO A 13 15.57 -25.16 9.75
N ALA A 14 15.09 -25.56 8.58
CA ALA A 14 14.78 -24.63 7.49
C ALA A 14 13.60 -23.71 7.86
N TRP A 15 12.59 -24.23 8.56
CA TRP A 15 11.46 -23.45 9.05
C TRP A 15 11.91 -22.41 10.09
N LEU A 16 12.71 -22.80 11.08
CA LEU A 16 13.28 -21.89 12.08
C LEU A 16 14.14 -20.80 11.41
N TRP A 17 14.93 -21.17 10.42
CA TRP A 17 15.72 -20.20 9.65
C TRP A 17 14.86 -19.18 8.90
N ARG A 18 13.69 -19.58 8.41
CA ARG A 18 12.73 -18.65 7.78
C ARG A 18 12.11 -17.70 8.80
N ILE A 19 11.75 -18.19 9.98
CA ILE A 19 11.25 -17.35 11.09
C ILE A 19 12.33 -16.36 11.51
N PHE A 20 13.56 -16.80 11.72
CA PHE A 20 14.68 -15.92 12.07
C PHE A 20 14.86 -14.79 11.06
N ARG A 21 14.88 -15.10 9.77
CA ARG A 21 14.96 -14.08 8.71
C ARG A 21 13.78 -13.12 8.74
N LYS A 22 12.56 -13.60 8.99
CA LYS A 22 11.38 -12.76 9.10
C LYS A 22 11.49 -11.80 10.28
N ILE A 23 11.89 -12.30 11.45
CA ILE A 23 12.13 -11.49 12.65
C ILE A 23 13.21 -10.45 12.36
N PHE A 24 14.31 -10.84 11.73
CA PHE A 24 15.39 -9.94 11.35
C PHE A 24 14.89 -8.76 10.50
N VAL A 25 14.16 -9.01 9.43
CA VAL A 25 13.67 -7.88 8.59
C VAL A 25 12.62 -7.04 9.30
N VAL A 26 11.76 -7.63 10.15
CA VAL A 26 10.82 -6.86 10.96
C VAL A 26 11.56 -5.95 11.94
N THR A 27 12.63 -6.44 12.56
CA THR A 27 13.49 -5.65 13.45
C THR A 27 14.18 -4.50 12.68
N VAL A 28 14.75 -4.79 11.51
CA VAL A 28 15.37 -3.77 10.65
C VAL A 28 14.33 -2.71 10.24
N PHE A 29 13.13 -3.12 9.87
CA PHE A 29 12.04 -2.20 9.54
C PHE A 29 11.66 -1.32 10.74
N GLY A 30 11.53 -1.91 11.94
CA GLY A 30 11.20 -1.18 13.16
C GLY A 30 12.26 -0.16 13.54
N ILE A 31 13.53 -0.59 13.60
CA ILE A 31 14.67 0.29 13.91
C ILE A 31 14.81 1.39 12.85
N GLY A 32 14.75 1.02 11.56
CA GLY A 32 14.80 1.98 10.45
C GLY A 32 13.69 3.04 10.54
N SER A 33 12.47 2.61 10.87
CA SER A 33 11.34 3.52 11.06
C SER A 33 11.55 4.49 12.22
N LEU A 34 12.15 4.03 13.32
CA LEU A 34 12.50 4.90 14.46
C LEU A 34 13.58 5.92 14.08
N ILE A 35 14.63 5.51 13.38
CA ILE A 35 15.69 6.39 12.90
C ILE A 35 15.11 7.44 11.93
N ILE A 36 14.28 7.04 11.00
CA ILE A 36 13.64 7.96 10.05
C ILE A 36 12.76 8.97 10.79
N GLY A 37 11.93 8.51 11.72
CA GLY A 37 11.02 9.38 12.48
C GLY A 37 11.74 10.33 13.44
N ALA A 38 12.75 9.84 14.16
CA ALA A 38 13.40 10.59 15.24
C ALA A 38 14.58 11.45 14.76
N ILE A 39 15.24 11.08 13.66
CA ILE A 39 16.44 11.77 13.17
C ILE A 39 16.19 12.40 11.81
N VAL A 40 15.79 11.59 10.81
CA VAL A 40 15.73 12.07 9.43
C VAL A 40 14.65 13.13 9.25
N PHE A 41 13.46 12.94 9.81
CA PHE A 41 12.36 13.90 9.65
C PHE A 41 12.62 15.25 10.33
N PRO A 42 13.14 15.33 11.56
CA PRO A 42 13.59 16.61 12.14
C PRO A 42 14.65 17.31 11.28
N VAL A 43 15.64 16.56 10.76
CA VAL A 43 16.67 17.12 9.86
C VAL A 43 16.02 17.64 8.56
N LEU A 44 15.18 16.84 7.92
CA LEU A 44 14.47 17.29 6.71
C LEU A 44 13.64 18.55 6.97
N ARG A 45 13.07 18.71 8.17
CA ARG A 45 12.27 19.88 8.55
C ARG A 45 13.10 21.15 8.65
N ILE A 46 14.36 21.05 9.05
CA ILE A 46 15.29 22.19 9.11
C ILE A 46 15.56 22.73 7.69
N PHE A 47 15.78 21.84 6.74
CA PHE A 47 16.10 22.20 5.35
C PHE A 47 14.88 22.50 4.48
N ASN A 48 13.69 22.02 4.86
CA ASN A 48 12.43 22.19 4.13
C ASN A 48 11.41 22.91 5.02
N ARG A 49 11.50 24.23 5.10
CA ARG A 49 10.65 25.05 6.00
C ARG A 49 9.19 25.06 5.58
N ASP A 50 8.92 25.08 4.27
CA ASP A 50 7.57 25.01 3.73
C ASP A 50 6.99 23.60 3.85
N LYS A 51 5.66 23.51 4.13
CA LYS A 51 4.95 22.26 4.41
C LYS A 51 4.94 21.30 3.20
N LEU A 52 4.79 21.83 1.99
CA LEU A 52 4.70 21.02 0.77
C LEU A 52 6.07 20.45 0.39
N SER A 53 7.12 21.27 0.45
CA SER A 53 8.52 20.84 0.21
C SER A 53 8.95 19.78 1.22
N PHE A 54 8.63 19.98 2.51
CA PHE A 54 8.89 18.99 3.55
C PHE A 54 8.19 17.65 3.26
N LYS A 55 6.90 17.72 2.89
CA LYS A 55 6.12 16.51 2.56
C LYS A 55 6.71 15.76 1.37
N ARG A 56 7.07 16.46 0.29
CA ARG A 56 7.70 15.87 -0.90
C ARG A 56 9.07 15.25 -0.58
N ALA A 57 9.90 15.94 0.19
CA ALA A 57 11.20 15.42 0.64
C ALA A 57 11.02 14.17 1.50
N GLY A 58 10.05 14.17 2.41
CA GLY A 58 9.68 13.02 3.24
C GLY A 58 9.21 11.82 2.41
N HIS A 59 8.30 12.02 1.45
CA HIS A 59 7.83 10.96 0.55
C HIS A 59 8.98 10.38 -0.27
N LYS A 60 9.86 11.23 -0.83
CA LYS A 60 11.03 10.78 -1.59
C LYS A 60 11.96 9.94 -0.73
N PHE A 61 12.25 10.38 0.50
CA PHE A 61 13.13 9.66 1.41
C PHE A 61 12.54 8.30 1.81
N ILE A 62 11.23 8.26 2.13
CA ILE A 62 10.54 7.00 2.45
C ILE A 62 10.55 6.05 1.26
N SER A 63 10.22 6.54 0.05
CA SER A 63 10.24 5.70 -1.15
C SER A 63 11.61 5.04 -1.36
N LEU A 64 12.70 5.79 -1.26
CA LEU A 64 14.07 5.26 -1.38
C LEU A 64 14.42 4.26 -0.26
N SER A 65 14.02 4.57 0.98
CA SER A 65 14.28 3.68 2.12
C SER A 65 13.51 2.36 2.00
N LEU A 66 12.27 2.42 1.53
CA LEU A 66 11.45 1.23 1.31
C LEU A 66 11.94 0.43 0.08
N GLU A 67 12.39 1.07 -0.98
CA GLU A 67 13.02 0.42 -2.13
C GLU A 67 14.27 -0.37 -1.67
N PHE A 68 15.14 0.27 -0.86
CA PHE A 68 16.27 -0.42 -0.24
C PHE A 68 15.82 -1.61 0.63
N PHE A 69 14.78 -1.43 1.45
CA PHE A 69 14.24 -2.49 2.30
C PHE A 69 13.70 -3.69 1.50
N ILE A 70 13.04 -3.43 0.38
CA ILE A 70 12.54 -4.48 -0.53
C ILE A 70 13.71 -5.27 -1.13
N HIS A 71 14.78 -4.61 -1.55
CA HIS A 71 15.98 -5.27 -2.04
C HIS A 71 16.66 -6.08 -0.94
N LEU A 72 16.70 -5.57 0.31
CA LEU A 72 17.19 -6.33 1.46
C LEU A 72 16.35 -7.61 1.68
N MET A 73 15.01 -7.52 1.64
CA MET A 73 14.14 -8.70 1.75
C MET A 73 14.43 -9.74 0.65
N SER A 74 14.73 -9.29 -0.56
CA SER A 74 15.09 -10.16 -1.67
C SER A 74 16.46 -10.80 -1.46
N TRP A 75 17.45 -10.04 -0.99
CA TRP A 75 18.80 -10.50 -0.70
C TRP A 75 18.80 -11.57 0.42
N VAL A 76 18.09 -11.32 1.51
CA VAL A 76 17.91 -12.32 2.59
C VAL A 76 16.92 -13.43 2.23
N ARG A 77 16.47 -13.49 0.99
CA ARG A 77 15.62 -14.56 0.44
C ARG A 77 14.27 -14.73 1.14
N ILE A 78 13.64 -13.65 1.58
CA ILE A 78 12.27 -13.63 2.12
C ILE A 78 11.25 -13.48 1.00
N SER A 79 11.45 -12.51 0.10
CA SER A 79 10.54 -12.24 -1.00
C SER A 79 11.27 -12.03 -2.32
N THR A 80 10.53 -12.16 -3.39
CA THR A 80 10.91 -11.69 -4.73
C THR A 80 9.77 -10.87 -5.28
N PHE A 81 10.05 -9.97 -6.21
CA PHE A 81 9.02 -9.16 -6.83
C PHE A 81 9.24 -9.00 -8.34
N LYS A 82 8.14 -8.80 -9.05
CA LYS A 82 8.09 -8.46 -10.47
C LYS A 82 7.04 -7.38 -10.68
N ILE A 83 7.34 -6.39 -11.49
CA ILE A 83 6.42 -5.32 -11.87
C ILE A 83 6.39 -5.30 -13.39
N ASN A 84 5.21 -5.42 -13.99
CA ASN A 84 5.07 -5.50 -15.45
C ASN A 84 5.50 -4.19 -16.14
N ASP A 85 5.17 -3.03 -15.54
CA ASP A 85 5.57 -1.71 -16.02
C ASP A 85 5.99 -0.81 -14.86
N LEU A 86 7.24 -0.97 -14.41
CA LEU A 86 7.81 -0.15 -13.34
C LEU A 86 7.89 1.33 -13.73
N LYS A 87 8.12 1.63 -15.02
CA LYS A 87 8.20 3.02 -15.49
C LYS A 87 6.84 3.69 -15.38
N ALA A 88 5.77 3.08 -15.89
CA ALA A 88 4.42 3.60 -15.75
C ALA A 88 4.06 3.83 -14.27
N MET A 89 4.39 2.88 -13.37
CA MET A 89 4.12 3.00 -11.94
C MET A 89 4.87 4.17 -11.29
N ARG A 90 6.12 4.45 -11.69
CA ARG A 90 6.92 5.58 -11.19
C ARG A 90 6.51 6.92 -11.75
N ASP A 91 5.94 6.94 -12.95
CA ASP A 91 5.53 8.16 -13.65
C ASP A 91 4.12 8.64 -13.28
N LEU A 92 3.37 7.89 -12.46
CA LEU A 92 2.05 8.29 -11.96
C LEU A 92 2.10 9.61 -11.22
N ARG A 93 1.14 10.51 -11.52
CA ARG A 93 0.98 11.82 -10.87
C ARG A 93 -0.50 12.16 -10.76
N GLY A 94 -0.89 12.65 -9.59
CA GLY A 94 -2.26 13.10 -9.34
C GLY A 94 -3.33 12.01 -9.51
N CYS A 95 -2.98 10.74 -9.31
CA CYS A 95 -3.85 9.59 -9.52
C CYS A 95 -4.32 8.98 -8.21
N VAL A 96 -5.54 8.46 -8.20
CA VAL A 96 -6.03 7.55 -7.15
C VAL A 96 -5.64 6.13 -7.54
N ILE A 97 -4.69 5.56 -6.82
CA ILE A 97 -4.19 4.21 -7.06
C ILE A 97 -5.01 3.23 -6.22
N VAL A 98 -5.63 2.27 -6.87
CA VAL A 98 -6.45 1.24 -6.20
C VAL A 98 -5.87 -0.14 -6.45
N ALA A 99 -5.84 -0.97 -5.42
CA ALA A 99 -5.32 -2.33 -5.51
C ALA A 99 -6.08 -3.28 -4.58
N ASN A 100 -6.07 -4.58 -4.88
CA ASN A 100 -6.35 -5.60 -3.90
C ASN A 100 -5.28 -5.61 -2.80
N HIS A 101 -5.55 -6.23 -1.65
CA HIS A 101 -4.68 -6.12 -0.47
C HIS A 101 -4.38 -7.47 0.18
N PRO A 102 -3.68 -8.39 -0.51
CA PRO A 102 -3.43 -9.75 0.01
C PRO A 102 -2.52 -9.80 1.24
N SER A 103 -1.66 -8.79 1.47
CA SER A 103 -0.66 -8.87 2.52
C SER A 103 -0.35 -7.55 3.22
N LEU A 104 0.32 -7.63 4.37
CA LEU A 104 0.83 -6.46 5.10
C LEU A 104 1.90 -5.68 4.30
N LEU A 105 2.66 -6.35 3.43
CA LEU A 105 3.77 -5.75 2.70
C LEU A 105 3.35 -4.99 1.45
N ASP A 106 2.10 -5.10 1.00
CA ASP A 106 1.62 -4.43 -0.22
C ASP A 106 1.81 -2.91 -0.15
N VAL A 107 1.50 -2.32 1.02
CA VAL A 107 1.73 -0.90 1.29
C VAL A 107 3.20 -0.53 1.15
N VAL A 108 4.11 -1.39 1.63
CA VAL A 108 5.57 -1.17 1.57
C VAL A 108 6.04 -1.13 0.11
N TYR A 109 5.57 -2.08 -0.71
CA TYR A 109 5.89 -2.11 -2.14
C TYR A 109 5.32 -0.91 -2.89
N LEU A 110 4.06 -0.55 -2.64
CA LEU A 110 3.44 0.58 -3.33
C LEU A 110 4.15 1.89 -2.98
N PHE A 111 4.48 2.15 -1.71
CA PHE A 111 5.23 3.33 -1.32
C PHE A 111 6.68 3.36 -1.83
N ALA A 112 7.28 2.21 -2.06
CA ALA A 112 8.62 2.15 -2.66
C ALA A 112 8.61 2.61 -4.12
N PHE A 113 7.63 2.19 -4.89
CA PHE A 113 7.64 2.37 -6.34
C PHE A 113 6.73 3.48 -6.87
N VAL A 114 5.68 3.88 -6.11
CA VAL A 114 4.83 5.02 -6.46
C VAL A 114 5.43 6.30 -5.87
N ARG A 115 5.73 7.27 -6.73
CA ARG A 115 6.29 8.55 -6.32
C ARG A 115 5.24 9.44 -5.68
N ASP A 116 5.66 10.24 -4.70
CA ASP A 116 4.81 11.21 -3.97
C ASP A 116 3.46 10.61 -3.52
N ALA A 117 3.54 9.40 -2.96
CA ALA A 117 2.37 8.64 -2.56
C ALA A 117 1.86 9.07 -1.18
N ASN A 118 0.56 9.31 -1.10
CA ASN A 118 -0.19 9.47 0.13
C ASN A 118 -1.04 8.23 0.39
N CYS A 119 -1.46 8.03 1.63
CA CYS A 119 -2.38 6.97 1.99
C CYS A 119 -3.28 7.42 3.13
N ILE A 120 -4.47 6.86 3.18
CA ILE A 120 -5.41 7.09 4.27
C ILE A 120 -5.11 6.09 5.38
N VAL A 121 -4.76 6.58 6.56
CA VAL A 121 -4.29 5.76 7.67
C VAL A 121 -5.30 5.73 8.81
N LYS A 122 -5.64 4.52 9.29
CA LYS A 122 -6.51 4.35 10.46
C LYS A 122 -5.87 4.92 11.73
N ALA A 123 -6.71 5.45 12.62
CA ALA A 123 -6.31 6.04 13.91
C ALA A 123 -5.39 5.18 14.77
N GLY A 124 -5.58 3.86 14.75
CA GLY A 124 -4.79 2.94 15.55
C GLY A 124 -3.28 2.96 15.25
N LEU A 125 -2.90 3.29 14.01
CA LEU A 125 -1.49 3.42 13.63
C LEU A 125 -0.80 4.64 14.26
N LYS A 126 -1.55 5.65 14.77
CA LYS A 126 -0.99 6.78 15.51
C LYS A 126 -0.30 6.39 16.82
N LYS A 127 -0.55 5.20 17.34
CA LYS A 127 0.07 4.66 18.57
C LYS A 127 1.22 3.70 18.27
N SER A 128 1.55 3.46 16.99
CA SER A 128 2.63 2.55 16.60
C SER A 128 3.99 3.25 16.54
N LEU A 129 5.08 2.47 16.46
CA LEU A 129 6.45 2.98 16.27
C LEU A 129 6.59 3.84 15.02
N VAL A 130 5.77 3.60 13.98
CA VAL A 130 5.73 4.40 12.74
C VAL A 130 4.90 5.68 12.87
N SER A 131 4.35 5.98 14.05
CA SER A 131 3.42 7.11 14.24
C SER A 131 4.02 8.47 13.89
N LEU A 132 5.32 8.68 14.12
CA LEU A 132 6.02 9.92 13.78
C LEU A 132 6.01 10.16 12.26
N ILE A 133 6.30 9.11 11.48
CA ILE A 133 6.27 9.13 10.03
C ILE A 133 4.84 9.35 9.53
N VAL A 134 3.89 8.58 10.08
CA VAL A 134 2.48 8.63 9.71
C VAL A 134 1.88 10.03 9.90
N ARG A 135 2.17 10.69 11.03
CA ARG A 135 1.64 12.04 11.32
C ARG A 135 2.20 13.11 10.39
N ALA A 136 3.42 12.93 9.91
CA ALA A 136 4.10 13.95 9.13
C ALA A 136 3.63 14.01 7.67
N ILE A 137 3.21 12.88 7.09
CA ILE A 137 3.03 12.77 5.64
C ILE A 137 1.72 12.11 5.19
N TYR A 138 0.97 11.45 6.08
CA TYR A 138 -0.25 10.73 5.68
C TYR A 138 -1.54 11.44 6.08
N ILE A 139 -2.63 11.07 5.41
CA ILE A 139 -3.97 11.60 5.65
C ILE A 139 -4.66 10.75 6.72
N SER A 140 -5.25 11.39 7.72
CA SER A 140 -5.86 10.71 8.86
C SER A 140 -7.33 10.36 8.59
N ASN A 141 -7.72 9.14 8.91
CA ASN A 141 -9.12 8.67 8.88
C ASN A 141 -9.85 8.89 10.24
N ASN A 142 -9.48 9.93 11.00
CA ASN A 142 -10.11 10.24 12.32
C ASN A 142 -11.07 11.41 12.28
N VAL A 143 -11.36 11.91 11.13
CA VAL A 143 -12.24 13.05 10.87
C VAL A 143 -13.40 12.58 9.99
N ASP A 144 -14.45 13.37 9.93
CA ASP A 144 -15.56 13.12 9.01
C ASP A 144 -15.06 12.90 7.58
N PHE A 145 -15.78 12.05 6.85
CA PHE A 145 -15.41 11.68 5.48
C PHE A 145 -15.22 12.91 4.58
N GLU A 146 -16.03 13.95 4.75
CA GLU A 146 -15.94 15.19 3.95
C GLU A 146 -14.62 15.93 4.18
N ILE A 147 -14.16 16.02 5.45
CA ILE A 147 -12.88 16.66 5.77
C ILE A 147 -11.72 15.86 5.20
N MET A 148 -11.75 14.54 5.38
CA MET A 148 -10.75 13.64 4.81
C MET A 148 -10.74 13.71 3.28
N GLN A 149 -11.91 13.78 2.64
CA GLN A 149 -12.03 13.90 1.18
C GLN A 149 -11.38 15.20 0.69
N LYS A 150 -11.60 16.34 1.35
CA LYS A 150 -10.95 17.62 1.01
C LYS A 150 -9.42 17.51 1.06
N ASP A 151 -8.86 16.89 2.10
CA ASP A 151 -7.42 16.68 2.23
C ASP A 151 -6.88 15.77 1.11
N CYS A 152 -7.63 14.73 0.73
CA CYS A 152 -7.28 13.84 -0.38
C CYS A 152 -7.30 14.58 -1.73
N VAL A 153 -8.36 15.36 -2.01
CA VAL A 153 -8.50 16.17 -3.21
C VAL A 153 -7.35 17.18 -3.33
N GLN A 154 -7.03 17.87 -2.23
CA GLN A 154 -5.92 18.82 -2.20
C GLN A 154 -4.57 18.13 -2.46
N ALA A 155 -4.35 16.91 -1.95
CA ALA A 155 -3.13 16.16 -2.20
C ALA A 155 -2.98 15.77 -3.69
N LEU A 156 -4.09 15.34 -4.32
CA LEU A 156 -4.15 15.01 -5.75
C LEU A 156 -3.90 16.24 -6.63
N HIS A 157 -4.54 17.38 -6.34
CA HIS A 157 -4.34 18.63 -7.07
C HIS A 157 -2.91 19.17 -6.94
N ASN A 158 -2.21 18.88 -5.83
CA ASN A 158 -0.79 19.18 -5.69
C ASN A 158 0.14 18.23 -6.47
N GLY A 159 -0.42 17.31 -7.26
CA GLY A 159 0.30 16.33 -8.07
C GLY A 159 0.75 15.08 -7.31
N GLY A 160 0.38 14.96 -6.03
CA GLY A 160 0.61 13.73 -5.26
C GLY A 160 -0.35 12.61 -5.65
N ASN A 161 0.09 11.36 -5.49
CA ASN A 161 -0.75 10.18 -5.69
C ASN A 161 -1.43 9.77 -4.37
N LEU A 162 -2.55 9.06 -4.46
CA LEU A 162 -3.28 8.58 -3.30
C LEU A 162 -3.50 7.06 -3.42
N ILE A 163 -2.88 6.28 -2.54
CA ILE A 163 -3.06 4.82 -2.49
C ILE A 163 -4.26 4.48 -1.61
N ILE A 164 -5.21 3.75 -2.15
CA ILE A 164 -6.40 3.28 -1.44
C ILE A 164 -6.62 1.81 -1.74
N PHE A 165 -6.78 1.01 -0.70
CA PHE A 165 -7.27 -0.35 -0.82
C PHE A 165 -8.80 -0.33 -0.64
N PRO A 166 -9.58 -0.49 -1.71
CA PRO A 166 -11.03 -0.27 -1.66
C PRO A 166 -11.75 -1.27 -0.76
N GLU A 167 -11.16 -2.42 -0.51
CA GLU A 167 -11.65 -3.40 0.47
C GLU A 167 -11.67 -2.86 1.91
N GLY A 168 -10.81 -1.87 2.23
CA GLY A 168 -10.66 -1.28 3.57
C GLY A 168 -10.08 -2.24 4.62
N THR A 169 -9.68 -3.42 4.22
CA THR A 169 -8.99 -4.45 5.01
C THR A 169 -8.18 -5.33 4.07
N ARG A 170 -7.30 -6.19 4.60
CA ARG A 170 -6.57 -7.17 3.78
C ARG A 170 -7.53 -8.19 3.16
N THR A 171 -7.31 -8.53 1.90
CA THR A 171 -8.02 -9.58 1.17
C THR A 171 -7.88 -10.91 1.95
N PRO A 172 -8.95 -11.64 2.23
CA PRO A 172 -8.83 -12.95 2.86
C PRO A 172 -8.13 -13.94 1.92
N ARG A 173 -7.40 -14.90 2.48
CA ARG A 173 -6.71 -15.95 1.66
C ARG A 173 -7.69 -16.72 0.76
N HIS A 174 -8.91 -16.92 1.25
CA HIS A 174 -10.00 -17.58 0.54
C HIS A 174 -11.19 -16.62 0.49
N GLY A 175 -11.60 -16.24 -0.70
CA GLY A 175 -12.72 -15.34 -0.93
C GLY A 175 -12.29 -13.90 -1.25
N THR A 176 -13.27 -13.02 -1.30
CA THR A 176 -13.12 -11.59 -1.66
C THR A 176 -13.83 -10.72 -0.65
N ASN A 177 -13.39 -9.47 -0.53
CA ASN A 177 -14.10 -8.43 0.20
C ASN A 177 -14.90 -7.55 -0.78
N GLN A 178 -15.95 -6.93 -0.27
CA GLN A 178 -16.66 -5.89 -1.04
C GLN A 178 -15.82 -4.61 -1.13
N TYR A 179 -15.80 -4.01 -2.32
CA TYR A 179 -15.17 -2.71 -2.53
C TYR A 179 -16.06 -1.59 -2.01
N LYS A 180 -15.45 -0.67 -1.24
CA LYS A 180 -16.11 0.52 -0.70
C LYS A 180 -16.00 1.67 -1.69
N LYS A 181 -17.05 2.49 -1.79
CA LYS A 181 -17.15 3.63 -2.72
C LYS A 181 -16.21 4.80 -2.40
N GLY A 182 -15.46 4.76 -1.29
CA GLY A 182 -14.63 5.89 -0.84
C GLY A 182 -13.58 6.31 -1.87
N ALA A 183 -12.88 5.35 -2.50
CA ALA A 183 -11.90 5.64 -3.54
C ALA A 183 -12.53 6.32 -4.76
N ALA A 184 -13.68 5.81 -5.21
CA ALA A 184 -14.44 6.37 -6.32
C ALA A 184 -14.92 7.80 -6.03
N ARG A 185 -15.49 8.05 -4.84
CA ARG A 185 -15.95 9.39 -4.45
C ARG A 185 -14.81 10.41 -4.42
N ILE A 186 -13.64 10.03 -3.91
CA ILE A 186 -12.46 10.89 -3.88
C ILE A 186 -11.97 11.17 -5.31
N ALA A 187 -11.86 10.15 -6.16
CA ALA A 187 -11.41 10.29 -7.54
C ALA A 187 -12.34 11.22 -8.35
N LEU A 188 -13.65 11.01 -8.25
CA LEU A 188 -14.66 11.85 -8.94
C LEU A 188 -14.61 13.30 -8.42
N ALA A 189 -14.55 13.52 -7.12
CA ALA A 189 -14.48 14.86 -6.53
C ALA A 189 -13.19 15.62 -6.90
N ALA A 190 -12.08 14.89 -7.11
CA ALA A 190 -10.81 15.48 -7.54
C ALA A 190 -10.67 15.61 -9.06
N GLY A 191 -11.56 15.04 -9.86
CA GLY A 191 -11.37 14.89 -11.29
C GLY A 191 -10.10 14.09 -11.64
N ALA A 192 -9.68 13.18 -10.75
CA ALA A 192 -8.44 12.45 -10.87
C ALA A 192 -8.64 11.08 -11.53
N ASN A 193 -7.69 10.67 -12.37
CA ASN A 193 -7.68 9.33 -12.93
C ASN A 193 -7.52 8.29 -11.81
N VAL A 194 -8.22 7.16 -11.97
CA VAL A 194 -7.99 5.98 -11.15
C VAL A 194 -7.00 5.07 -11.87
N GLN A 195 -5.94 4.67 -11.15
CA GLN A 195 -4.97 3.67 -11.61
C GLN A 195 -5.20 2.36 -10.87
N PRO A 196 -5.86 1.38 -11.49
CA PRO A 196 -5.96 0.05 -10.91
C PRO A 196 -4.62 -0.68 -10.99
N LEU A 197 -4.28 -1.40 -9.92
CA LEU A 197 -3.16 -2.30 -9.83
C LEU A 197 -3.66 -3.66 -9.31
N HIS A 198 -3.14 -4.74 -9.86
CA HIS A 198 -3.35 -6.07 -9.29
C HIS A 198 -2.08 -6.54 -8.59
N ILE A 199 -2.22 -7.07 -7.38
CA ILE A 199 -1.14 -7.63 -6.55
C ILE A 199 -1.35 -9.14 -6.48
N GLY A 200 -0.59 -9.86 -7.25
CA GLY A 200 -0.62 -11.31 -7.37
C GLY A 200 0.65 -11.98 -6.83
N GLY A 201 0.93 -13.14 -7.41
CA GLY A 201 2.03 -14.04 -7.06
C GLY A 201 1.54 -15.23 -6.25
N ASN A 202 2.34 -15.71 -5.31
CA ASN A 202 1.98 -16.88 -4.50
C ASN A 202 1.25 -16.51 -3.20
N ASP A 203 0.86 -17.55 -2.43
CA ASP A 203 0.23 -17.42 -1.12
C ASP A 203 1.09 -16.60 -0.14
N LYS A 204 0.46 -15.66 0.53
CA LYS A 204 1.06 -14.72 1.51
C LYS A 204 0.88 -15.18 2.96
N TYR A 205 0.81 -16.50 3.22
CA TYR A 205 0.67 -17.05 4.57
C TYR A 205 1.66 -16.45 5.57
N GLY A 206 1.16 -16.03 6.71
CA GLY A 206 1.92 -15.31 7.74
C GLY A 206 2.01 -13.80 7.52
N LEU A 207 1.37 -13.25 6.45
CA LEU A 207 1.27 -11.82 6.19
C LEU A 207 -0.19 -11.35 6.05
N GLY A 208 -1.14 -12.28 6.14
CA GLY A 208 -2.56 -12.04 6.08
C GLY A 208 -3.12 -11.36 7.34
N LYS A 209 -4.43 -11.05 7.34
CA LYS A 209 -5.11 -10.44 8.48
C LYS A 209 -5.25 -11.45 9.62
N GLY A 210 -4.85 -11.07 10.83
CA GLY A 210 -4.97 -11.92 12.03
C GLY A 210 -3.89 -12.99 12.17
N GLU A 211 -3.01 -13.14 11.18
CA GLU A 211 -1.92 -14.10 11.24
C GLU A 211 -0.79 -13.65 12.15
N SER A 212 -0.20 -14.61 12.88
CA SER A 212 0.90 -14.35 13.80
C SER A 212 2.18 -13.96 13.07
N LEU A 213 3.00 -13.14 13.72
CA LEU A 213 4.35 -12.81 13.23
C LEU A 213 5.23 -14.06 13.05
N LEU A 214 4.97 -15.12 13.81
CA LEU A 214 5.71 -16.39 13.72
C LEU A 214 5.22 -17.31 12.59
N CYS A 215 4.04 -17.03 12.01
CA CYS A 215 3.58 -17.76 10.84
C CYS A 215 4.42 -17.38 9.62
N VAL A 216 4.93 -18.37 8.89
CA VAL A 216 5.73 -18.18 7.67
C VAL A 216 5.34 -19.22 6.63
N ASN A 217 5.31 -18.82 5.38
CA ASN A 217 5.27 -19.79 4.28
C ASN A 217 6.58 -20.58 4.29
N HIS A 218 6.52 -21.85 4.69
CA HIS A 218 7.70 -22.72 4.83
C HIS A 218 8.03 -23.51 3.57
N THR A 219 7.17 -23.45 2.56
CA THR A 219 7.39 -24.15 1.29
C THR A 219 8.18 -23.29 0.31
N GLU A 220 7.82 -22.01 0.18
CA GLU A 220 8.46 -21.11 -0.78
C GLU A 220 8.64 -19.70 -0.24
N ARG A 221 9.38 -18.84 -0.99
CA ARG A 221 9.49 -17.40 -0.71
C ARG A 221 8.22 -16.70 -1.14
N TYR A 222 7.91 -15.57 -0.53
CA TYR A 222 6.83 -14.71 -1.01
C TYR A 222 7.18 -14.17 -2.41
N LYS A 223 6.29 -14.37 -3.37
CA LYS A 223 6.40 -13.82 -4.73
C LYS A 223 5.37 -12.72 -4.87
N TYR A 224 5.82 -11.52 -5.21
CA TYR A 224 4.97 -10.37 -5.48
C TYR A 224 4.99 -10.08 -6.97
N GLU A 225 3.82 -10.04 -7.58
CA GLU A 225 3.63 -9.68 -8.98
C GLU A 225 2.67 -8.50 -9.04
N PHE A 226 3.19 -7.33 -9.47
CA PHE A 226 2.40 -6.14 -9.62
C PHE A 226 2.08 -5.94 -11.09
N THR A 227 0.79 -5.88 -11.41
CA THR A 227 0.29 -5.60 -12.75
C THR A 227 -0.35 -4.23 -12.77
N VAL A 228 0.26 -3.32 -13.52
CA VAL A 228 -0.30 -1.99 -13.81
C VAL A 228 -1.36 -2.19 -14.88
N LEU A 229 -2.59 -1.83 -14.58
CA LEU A 229 -3.78 -2.03 -15.42
C LEU A 229 -4.17 -0.72 -16.12
N PRO A 230 -5.04 -0.74 -17.12
CA PRO A 230 -5.50 0.47 -17.78
C PRO A 230 -6.12 1.49 -16.82
N GLN A 231 -5.80 2.77 -17.01
CA GLN A 231 -6.38 3.84 -16.21
C GLN A 231 -7.86 4.01 -16.52
N ILE A 232 -8.62 4.40 -15.50
CA ILE A 232 -10.04 4.74 -15.60
C ILE A 232 -10.16 6.25 -15.42
N PRO A 233 -10.44 7.02 -16.49
CA PRO A 233 -10.62 8.46 -16.39
C PRO A 233 -12.00 8.80 -15.80
N PRO A 234 -12.09 9.83 -14.94
CA PRO A 234 -13.35 10.24 -14.32
C PRO A 234 -14.37 10.75 -15.36
N SER A 235 -13.91 11.19 -16.54
CA SER A 235 -14.78 11.61 -17.65
C SER A 235 -15.75 10.53 -18.12
N ASN A 236 -15.44 9.25 -17.93
CA ASN A 236 -16.34 8.14 -18.27
C ASN A 236 -17.66 8.16 -17.49
N TYR A 237 -17.72 8.94 -16.41
CA TYR A 237 -18.88 9.04 -15.51
C TYR A 237 -19.51 10.44 -15.53
N ALA A 238 -19.09 11.28 -16.46
CA ALA A 238 -19.65 12.64 -16.63
C ALA A 238 -21.16 12.57 -16.90
N GLY A 239 -21.91 13.50 -16.31
CA GLY A 239 -23.37 13.57 -16.47
C GLY A 239 -24.18 12.57 -15.62
N LEU A 240 -23.52 11.65 -14.90
CA LEU A 240 -24.19 10.76 -13.96
C LEU A 240 -24.38 11.44 -12.60
N ASN A 241 -25.46 11.06 -11.89
CA ASN A 241 -25.59 11.41 -10.48
C ASN A 241 -24.40 10.84 -9.68
N GLU A 242 -23.90 11.62 -8.69
CA GLU A 242 -22.71 11.29 -7.90
C GLU A 242 -22.73 9.88 -7.31
N SER A 243 -23.89 9.46 -6.76
CA SER A 243 -24.03 8.13 -6.16
C SER A 243 -23.95 7.01 -7.19
N ILE A 244 -24.50 7.23 -8.39
CA ILE A 244 -24.45 6.29 -9.53
C ILE A 244 -23.05 6.24 -10.11
N ALA A 245 -22.42 7.39 -10.31
CA ALA A 245 -21.03 7.51 -10.80
C ALA A 245 -20.07 6.76 -9.87
N ALA A 246 -20.16 7.00 -8.55
CA ALA A 246 -19.33 6.35 -7.56
C ALA A 246 -19.55 4.83 -7.51
N LYS A 247 -20.80 4.37 -7.69
CA LYS A 247 -21.08 2.93 -7.75
C LYS A 247 -20.45 2.31 -9.00
N ARG A 248 -20.72 2.87 -10.20
CA ARG A 248 -20.17 2.34 -11.45
C ARG A 248 -18.65 2.32 -11.46
N LEU A 249 -18.01 3.43 -11.07
CA LEU A 249 -16.55 3.47 -10.97
C LEU A 249 -16.01 2.42 -9.97
N THR A 250 -16.71 2.14 -8.86
CA THR A 250 -16.32 1.09 -7.92
C THR A 250 -16.44 -0.30 -8.54
N ASP A 251 -17.52 -0.56 -9.29
CA ASP A 251 -17.74 -1.82 -9.96
C ASP A 251 -16.70 -2.04 -11.07
N ASP A 252 -16.36 -1.00 -11.84
CA ASP A 252 -15.32 -1.04 -12.90
C ASP A 252 -13.92 -1.28 -12.31
N MET A 253 -13.54 -0.59 -11.21
CA MET A 253 -12.30 -0.86 -10.49
C MET A 253 -12.19 -2.33 -10.09
N ARG A 254 -13.27 -2.88 -9.54
CA ARG A 254 -13.33 -4.28 -9.11
C ARG A 254 -13.16 -5.22 -10.30
N THR A 255 -13.94 -5.03 -11.35
CA THR A 255 -13.91 -5.87 -12.56
C THR A 255 -12.52 -5.90 -13.17
N ILE A 256 -11.86 -4.75 -13.30
CA ILE A 256 -10.53 -4.65 -13.90
C ILE A 256 -9.48 -5.33 -13.01
N ILE A 257 -9.52 -5.14 -11.68
CA ILE A 257 -8.54 -5.76 -10.78
C ILE A 257 -8.73 -7.29 -10.72
N GLU A 258 -9.97 -7.76 -10.68
CA GLU A 258 -10.30 -9.20 -10.61
C GLU A 258 -10.11 -9.92 -11.97
N SER A 259 -10.02 -9.20 -13.09
CA SER A 259 -9.80 -9.81 -14.42
C SER A 259 -8.41 -10.43 -14.62
N VAL A 260 -7.48 -10.21 -13.70
CA VAL A 260 -6.09 -10.72 -13.75
C VAL A 260 -5.93 -12.04 -12.99
N ASN A 261 -6.98 -12.52 -12.33
CA ASN A 261 -6.96 -13.78 -11.56
C ASN A 261 -7.16 -15.01 -12.45
#